data_c8909e4f81db306fbee02cde03887630
#
_entry.id   c8909e4f81db306fbee02cde03887630
#
_cell.length_a   1.000
_cell.length_b   1.000
_cell.length_c   1.000
_cell.angle_alpha   90.00
_cell.angle_beta   90.00
_cell.angle_gamma   90.00
#
_symmetry.space_group_name_H-M   'P 1'
#
loop_
_entity.id
_entity.type
_entity.pdbx_description
1 polymer ?
#
loop_
_entity_poly.entity_id
_entity_poly.type
_entity_poly.pdbx_seq_one_letter_code
_entity_poly.pdbx_strand_id
1 'polypeptide(L)'
;AHGAYCVTFFWAHFSAEKEIAEAAAMARSAKAAGVNHVIWSTLEDTRKRVPLSDNRMPTLHGKYKVPHFDGKGEADAEFARVGVPTTFLLTSFYWDNLIHFGMGPRKGADGKLVFALPMGDKKLPGIAAEDIGRCAYGLFRKGVEVIGRTVGIAGEHLNAKQMAAAFSR
;
A
#
# COMPACT_ATOMS: atom_id res chain seq x y z
N ALA A 1 -16.28 4.72 -18.52
CA ALA A 1 -16.45 4.93 -17.07
C ALA A 1 -15.90 6.30 -16.68
N HIS A 2 -16.51 6.96 -15.68
CA HIS A 2 -16.02 8.26 -15.22
C HIS A 2 -14.70 8.13 -14.45
N GLY A 3 -14.61 7.14 -13.57
CA GLY A 3 -13.43 6.88 -12.74
C GLY A 3 -13.08 5.40 -12.68
N ALA A 4 -11.84 5.11 -12.28
CA ALA A 4 -11.33 3.78 -12.06
C ALA A 4 -10.43 3.74 -10.81
N TYR A 5 -10.65 2.77 -9.93
CA TYR A 5 -9.74 2.43 -8.85
C TYR A 5 -8.84 1.30 -9.32
N CYS A 6 -7.55 1.57 -9.45
CA CYS A 6 -6.55 0.62 -9.93
C CYS A 6 -5.72 0.10 -8.75
N VAL A 7 -5.64 -1.20 -8.61
CA VAL A 7 -4.84 -1.88 -7.60
C VAL A 7 -4.30 -3.19 -8.18
N THR A 8 -3.03 -3.47 -7.94
CA THR A 8 -2.36 -4.73 -8.27
C THR A 8 -2.20 -5.57 -7.02
N PHE A 9 -1.99 -6.87 -7.18
CA PHE A 9 -1.86 -7.81 -6.07
C PHE A 9 -0.55 -8.58 -6.13
N PHE A 10 0.50 -7.98 -5.60
CA PHE A 10 1.86 -8.53 -5.57
C PHE A 10 1.94 -9.99 -5.10
N TRP A 11 1.15 -10.36 -4.09
CA TRP A 11 1.19 -11.68 -3.46
C TRP A 11 0.69 -12.83 -4.35
N ALA A 12 0.08 -12.51 -5.50
CA ALA A 12 -0.28 -13.53 -6.50
C ALA A 12 0.93 -14.05 -7.28
N HIS A 13 2.02 -13.28 -7.36
CA HIS A 13 3.16 -13.62 -8.23
C HIS A 13 4.53 -13.31 -7.62
N PHE A 14 4.63 -12.54 -6.54
CA PHE A 14 5.87 -12.17 -5.83
C PHE A 14 6.93 -11.49 -6.73
N SER A 15 6.52 -10.75 -7.76
CA SER A 15 7.42 -10.09 -8.71
C SER A 15 7.08 -8.60 -8.83
N ALA A 16 8.06 -7.74 -8.53
CA ALA A 16 7.93 -6.30 -8.72
C ALA A 16 7.80 -5.95 -10.21
N GLU A 17 8.45 -6.69 -11.11
CA GLU A 17 8.36 -6.49 -12.55
C GLU A 17 6.94 -6.77 -13.07
N LYS A 18 6.28 -7.82 -12.59
CA LYS A 18 4.87 -8.10 -12.92
C LYS A 18 3.95 -7.03 -12.37
N GLU A 19 4.20 -6.59 -11.14
CA GLU A 19 3.47 -5.48 -10.51
C GLU A 19 3.49 -4.23 -11.40
N ILE A 20 4.68 -3.84 -11.87
CA ILE A 20 4.87 -2.70 -12.76
C ILE A 20 4.18 -2.94 -14.11
N ALA A 21 4.30 -4.14 -14.69
CA ALA A 21 3.68 -4.46 -15.97
C ALA A 21 2.14 -4.42 -15.92
N GLU A 22 1.55 -4.92 -14.82
CA GLU A 22 0.11 -4.88 -14.58
C GLU A 22 -0.38 -3.44 -14.40
N ALA A 23 0.33 -2.63 -13.60
CA ALA A 23 0.03 -1.22 -13.43
C ALA A 23 0.09 -0.45 -14.76
N ALA A 24 1.13 -0.70 -15.57
CA ALA A 24 1.27 -0.12 -16.90
C ALA A 24 0.10 -0.51 -17.84
N ALA A 25 -0.36 -1.77 -17.77
CA ALA A 25 -1.51 -2.23 -18.54
C ALA A 25 -2.80 -1.52 -18.10
N MET A 26 -3.02 -1.37 -16.78
CA MET A 26 -4.16 -0.63 -16.22
C MET A 26 -4.15 0.84 -16.67
N ALA A 27 -2.98 1.50 -16.60
CA ALA A 27 -2.84 2.90 -17.01
C ALA A 27 -3.19 3.09 -18.50
N ARG A 28 -2.66 2.22 -19.39
CA ARG A 28 -2.97 2.27 -20.82
C ARG A 28 -4.46 2.00 -21.10
N SER A 29 -5.04 1.01 -20.44
CA SER A 29 -6.46 0.68 -20.60
C SER A 29 -7.38 1.80 -20.14
N ALA A 30 -7.07 2.42 -18.99
CA ALA A 30 -7.81 3.57 -18.48
C ALA A 30 -7.74 4.77 -19.44
N LYS A 31 -6.57 5.04 -20.01
CA LYS A 31 -6.38 6.10 -21.00
C LYS A 31 -7.19 5.81 -22.28
N ALA A 32 -7.08 4.60 -22.81
CA ALA A 32 -7.80 4.20 -24.03
C ALA A 32 -9.32 4.24 -23.84
N ALA A 33 -9.81 3.92 -22.63
CA ALA A 33 -11.23 4.00 -22.29
C ALA A 33 -11.72 5.41 -21.97
N GLY A 34 -10.88 6.44 -22.05
CA GLY A 34 -11.24 7.83 -21.76
C GLY A 34 -11.66 8.04 -20.30
N VAL A 35 -11.02 7.33 -19.35
CA VAL A 35 -11.30 7.50 -17.92
C VAL A 35 -10.85 8.90 -17.48
N ASN A 36 -11.76 9.63 -16.85
CA ASN A 36 -11.53 11.02 -16.42
C ASN A 36 -10.76 11.14 -15.10
N HIS A 37 -10.76 10.10 -14.26
CA HIS A 37 -10.04 10.08 -12.99
C HIS A 37 -9.67 8.66 -12.61
N VAL A 38 -8.38 8.39 -12.46
CA VAL A 38 -7.85 7.14 -11.90
C VAL A 38 -7.39 7.40 -10.47
N ILE A 39 -7.74 6.50 -9.56
CA ILE A 39 -7.07 6.39 -8.26
C ILE A 39 -6.17 5.16 -8.34
N TRP A 40 -4.87 5.36 -8.30
CA TRP A 40 -3.87 4.30 -8.27
C TRP A 40 -3.46 4.01 -6.83
N SER A 41 -3.71 2.78 -6.36
CA SER A 41 -3.28 2.30 -5.04
C SER A 41 -1.78 1.99 -5.07
N THR A 42 -0.99 2.89 -4.54
CA THR A 42 0.47 2.84 -4.57
C THR A 42 1.08 2.70 -3.18
N LEU A 43 2.40 2.55 -3.14
CA LEU A 43 3.22 2.56 -1.94
C LEU A 43 4.47 3.40 -2.19
N GLU A 44 5.16 3.81 -1.12
CA GLU A 44 6.42 4.54 -1.25
C GLU A 44 7.53 3.62 -1.80
N ASP A 45 8.34 4.11 -2.72
CA ASP A 45 9.61 3.49 -3.09
C ASP A 45 10.57 3.57 -1.90
N THR A 46 10.79 2.45 -1.24
CA THR A 46 11.58 2.39 0.00
C THR A 46 13.06 2.70 -0.22
N ARG A 47 13.55 2.57 -1.46
CA ARG A 47 14.94 2.91 -1.83
C ARG A 47 15.25 4.40 -1.69
N LYS A 48 14.22 5.26 -1.69
CA LYS A 48 14.35 6.70 -1.38
C LYS A 48 14.69 6.97 0.08
N ARG A 49 14.37 6.03 0.98
CA ARG A 49 14.65 6.10 2.43
C ARG A 49 15.84 5.24 2.83
N VAL A 50 15.96 4.07 2.22
CA VAL A 50 17.04 3.11 2.46
C VAL A 50 17.68 2.77 1.11
N PRO A 51 18.71 3.53 0.68
CA PRO A 51 19.39 3.31 -0.59
C PRO A 51 19.94 1.89 -0.72
N LEU A 52 20.14 1.41 -1.94
CA LEU A 52 20.68 0.06 -2.18
C LEU A 52 22.05 -0.18 -1.52
N SER A 53 22.85 0.87 -1.35
CA SER A 53 24.13 0.83 -0.64
C SER A 53 24.02 0.71 0.89
N ASP A 54 22.83 0.88 1.46
CA ASP A 54 22.62 0.78 2.89
C ASP A 54 22.39 -0.68 3.32
N ASN A 55 23.37 -1.24 4.03
CA ASN A 55 23.36 -2.65 4.45
C ASN A 55 22.54 -2.94 5.71
N ARG A 56 21.88 -1.94 6.31
CA ARG A 56 20.95 -2.16 7.45
C ARG A 56 19.73 -2.97 7.03
N MET A 57 19.39 -2.99 5.74
CA MET A 57 18.35 -3.80 5.15
C MET A 57 18.91 -4.54 3.94
N PRO A 58 18.61 -5.85 3.77
CA PRO A 58 19.10 -6.61 2.63
C PRO A 58 18.56 -6.04 1.32
N THR A 59 19.36 -6.14 0.26
CA THR A 59 18.93 -5.86 -1.10
C THR A 59 18.47 -7.16 -1.76
N LEU A 60 17.19 -7.21 -2.14
CA LEU A 60 16.57 -8.37 -2.76
C LEU A 60 16.63 -8.25 -4.29
N HIS A 61 16.89 -9.38 -4.96
CA HIS A 61 17.03 -9.45 -6.43
C HIS A 61 18.01 -8.41 -7.02
N GLY A 62 18.98 -7.96 -6.22
CA GLY A 62 19.99 -6.97 -6.63
C GLY A 62 19.49 -5.53 -6.80
N LYS A 63 18.20 -5.26 -6.61
CA LYS A 63 17.62 -3.94 -6.93
C LYS A 63 16.45 -3.46 -6.06
N TYR A 64 15.97 -4.27 -5.13
CA TYR A 64 14.84 -3.89 -4.25
C TYR A 64 15.22 -3.97 -2.78
N LYS A 65 14.67 -3.07 -1.98
CA LYS A 65 14.68 -3.15 -0.51
C LYS A 65 13.42 -3.85 -0.02
N VAL A 66 12.25 -3.41 -0.49
CA VAL A 66 10.94 -4.03 -0.22
C VAL A 66 10.20 -4.18 -1.55
N PRO A 67 10.32 -5.34 -2.26
CA PRO A 67 9.88 -5.47 -3.65
C PRO A 67 8.43 -5.03 -3.93
N HIS A 68 7.49 -5.32 -3.04
CA HIS A 68 6.08 -4.93 -3.23
C HIS A 68 5.84 -3.43 -3.00
N PHE A 69 6.66 -2.76 -2.19
CA PHE A 69 6.65 -1.30 -2.08
C PHE A 69 7.32 -0.66 -3.28
N ASP A 70 8.54 -1.10 -3.56
CA ASP A 70 9.38 -0.52 -4.59
C ASP A 70 8.75 -0.66 -5.98
N GLY A 71 8.13 -1.82 -6.27
CA GLY A 71 7.40 -2.06 -7.52
C GLY A 71 6.20 -1.14 -7.71
N LYS A 72 5.39 -0.92 -6.67
CA LYS A 72 4.26 0.02 -6.74
C LYS A 72 4.73 1.46 -6.88
N GLY A 73 5.74 1.87 -6.09
CA GLY A 73 6.29 3.21 -6.16
C GLY A 73 6.98 3.52 -7.51
N GLU A 74 7.60 2.51 -8.13
CA GLU A 74 8.18 2.61 -9.47
C GLU A 74 7.08 2.71 -10.54
N ALA A 75 5.99 1.97 -10.38
CA ALA A 75 4.84 1.98 -11.28
C ALA A 75 4.08 3.31 -11.34
N ASP A 76 4.26 4.21 -10.38
CA ASP A 76 3.70 5.57 -10.42
C ASP A 76 4.07 6.28 -11.72
N ALA A 77 5.29 6.07 -12.21
CA ALA A 77 5.77 6.65 -13.45
C ALA A 77 4.98 6.19 -14.69
N GLU A 78 4.39 5.00 -14.67
CA GLU A 78 3.61 4.48 -15.79
C GLU A 78 2.31 5.27 -16.00
N PHE A 79 1.62 5.64 -14.93
CA PHE A 79 0.42 6.48 -15.00
C PHE A 79 0.76 7.90 -15.48
N ALA A 80 1.86 8.46 -14.99
CA ALA A 80 2.34 9.77 -15.43
C ALA A 80 2.73 9.76 -16.92
N ARG A 81 3.46 8.73 -17.38
CA ARG A 81 3.91 8.59 -18.77
C ARG A 81 2.75 8.45 -19.75
N VAL A 82 1.71 7.71 -19.40
CA VAL A 82 0.51 7.54 -20.20
C VAL A 82 -0.36 8.80 -20.21
N GLY A 83 -0.21 9.65 -19.19
CA GLY A 83 -0.95 10.91 -19.07
C GLY A 83 -2.45 10.70 -18.85
N VAL A 84 -2.83 9.65 -18.10
CA VAL A 84 -4.19 9.49 -17.60
C VAL A 84 -4.34 10.29 -16.29
N PRO A 85 -5.44 11.05 -16.10
CA PRO A 85 -5.62 11.84 -14.88
C PRO A 85 -5.62 10.94 -13.64
N THR A 86 -4.60 11.02 -12.79
CA THR A 86 -4.38 10.06 -11.70
C THR A 86 -4.16 10.74 -10.36
N THR A 87 -4.79 10.22 -9.32
CA THR A 87 -4.46 10.46 -7.91
C THR A 87 -3.72 9.24 -7.37
N PHE A 88 -2.57 9.46 -6.74
CA PHE A 88 -1.73 8.41 -6.15
C PHE A 88 -2.13 8.22 -4.69
N LEU A 89 -2.76 7.08 -4.37
CA LEU A 89 -3.27 6.77 -3.04
C LEU A 89 -2.28 5.88 -2.29
N LEU A 90 -1.57 6.44 -1.32
CA LEU A 90 -0.73 5.70 -0.39
C LEU A 90 -1.61 5.10 0.70
N THR A 91 -1.81 3.79 0.63
CA THR A 91 -2.47 3.04 1.69
C THR A 91 -1.49 2.75 2.84
N SER A 92 -2.03 2.39 3.99
CA SER A 92 -1.27 1.99 5.16
C SER A 92 -1.44 0.48 5.44
N PHE A 93 -0.94 -0.02 6.57
CA PHE A 93 -1.11 -1.41 6.96
C PHE A 93 -2.59 -1.76 7.12
N TYR A 94 -3.03 -2.90 6.59
CA TYR A 94 -4.42 -3.31 6.70
C TYR A 94 -4.65 -4.03 8.03
N TRP A 95 -5.54 -3.48 8.88
CA TRP A 95 -5.93 -4.14 10.14
C TRP A 95 -6.53 -5.52 9.89
N ASP A 96 -7.13 -5.75 8.74
CA ASP A 96 -7.66 -7.02 8.27
C ASP A 96 -6.60 -8.12 8.21
N ASN A 97 -5.32 -7.79 8.04
CA ASN A 97 -4.21 -8.74 8.09
C ASN A 97 -4.08 -9.42 9.45
N LEU A 98 -4.48 -8.73 10.51
CA LEU A 98 -4.47 -9.28 11.88
C LEU A 98 -5.55 -10.35 12.06
N ILE A 99 -6.61 -10.32 11.23
CA ILE A 99 -7.76 -11.23 11.30
C ILE A 99 -7.57 -12.38 10.30
N HIS A 100 -7.29 -12.06 9.04
CA HIS A 100 -7.39 -13.02 7.93
C HIS A 100 -6.06 -13.65 7.52
N PHE A 101 -4.91 -13.01 7.80
CA PHE A 101 -3.60 -13.45 7.33
C PHE A 101 -2.68 -13.95 8.45
N GLY A 102 -3.26 -14.31 9.61
CA GLY A 102 -2.52 -14.93 10.71
C GLY A 102 -1.47 -14.04 11.37
N MET A 103 -1.57 -12.71 11.19
CA MET A 103 -0.67 -11.75 11.84
C MET A 103 -1.18 -11.32 13.22
N GLY A 104 -2.35 -11.80 13.65
CA GLY A 104 -2.94 -11.52 14.95
C GLY A 104 -2.27 -12.29 16.11
N PRO A 105 -2.83 -12.15 17.34
CA PRO A 105 -2.32 -12.83 18.51
C PRO A 105 -2.30 -14.35 18.38
N ARG A 106 -1.23 -14.99 18.85
CA ARG A 106 -1.05 -16.45 18.84
C ARG A 106 -0.77 -16.96 20.26
N LYS A 107 -1.15 -18.21 20.56
CA LYS A 107 -0.79 -18.85 21.82
C LYS A 107 0.72 -19.09 21.90
N GLY A 108 1.34 -18.57 22.94
CA GLY A 108 2.72 -18.89 23.31
C GLY A 108 2.83 -20.26 24.00
N ALA A 109 4.06 -20.67 24.33
CA ALA A 109 4.33 -21.94 25.00
C ALA A 109 3.70 -22.04 26.41
N ASP A 110 3.48 -20.92 27.07
CA ASP A 110 2.82 -20.78 28.38
C ASP A 110 1.28 -20.71 28.28
N GLY A 111 0.72 -20.87 27.07
CA GLY A 111 -0.72 -20.82 26.79
C GLY A 111 -1.29 -19.40 26.72
N LYS A 112 -0.51 -18.36 26.98
CA LYS A 112 -0.95 -16.97 26.89
C LYS A 112 -0.94 -16.48 25.45
N LEU A 113 -1.80 -15.50 25.14
CA LEU A 113 -1.78 -14.85 23.84
C LEU A 113 -0.59 -13.90 23.75
N VAL A 114 0.18 -14.04 22.68
CA VAL A 114 1.32 -13.20 22.34
C VAL A 114 1.02 -12.49 21.02
N PHE A 115 1.19 -11.18 21.01
CA PHE A 115 1.15 -10.36 19.79
C PHE A 115 2.55 -9.80 19.54
N ALA A 116 3.12 -10.07 18.37
CA ALA A 116 4.47 -9.63 18.01
C ALA A 116 4.51 -9.08 16.57
N LEU A 117 5.03 -7.86 16.44
CA LEU A 117 5.35 -7.23 15.16
C LEU A 117 6.77 -6.62 15.26
N PRO A 118 7.59 -6.70 14.20
CA PRO A 118 8.96 -6.20 14.21
C PRO A 118 9.02 -4.67 14.03
N MET A 119 8.44 -3.91 14.94
CA MET A 119 8.29 -2.45 14.85
C MET A 119 8.89 -1.68 16.03
N GLY A 120 9.41 -2.37 17.06
CA GLY A 120 9.91 -1.75 18.28
C GLY A 120 8.84 -0.90 18.98
N ASP A 121 9.21 0.32 19.34
CA ASP A 121 8.33 1.31 19.97
C ASP A 121 7.61 2.24 18.98
N LYS A 122 7.84 2.05 17.69
CA LYS A 122 7.28 2.92 16.65
C LYS A 122 5.80 2.67 16.47
N LYS A 123 5.12 3.69 15.94
CA LYS A 123 3.71 3.59 15.56
C LYS A 123 3.58 3.14 14.11
N LEU A 124 2.73 2.16 13.86
CA LEU A 124 2.34 1.71 12.54
C LEU A 124 1.06 2.43 12.13
N PRO A 125 1.06 3.14 11.00
CA PRO A 125 -0.19 3.61 10.40
C PRO A 125 -0.97 2.41 9.88
N GLY A 126 -2.25 2.33 10.18
CA GLY A 126 -3.10 1.23 9.72
C GLY A 126 -4.53 1.69 9.45
N ILE A 127 -5.24 0.94 8.63
CA ILE A 127 -6.58 1.24 8.18
C ILE A 127 -7.36 -0.06 7.96
N ALA A 128 -8.68 -0.04 8.17
CA ALA A 128 -9.54 -1.14 7.74
C ALA A 128 -9.69 -1.13 6.20
N ALA A 129 -9.69 -2.29 5.56
CA ALA A 129 -9.79 -2.38 4.10
C ALA A 129 -11.04 -1.69 3.55
N GLU A 130 -12.17 -1.77 4.26
CA GLU A 130 -13.41 -1.09 3.90
C GLU A 130 -13.25 0.44 3.84
N ASP A 131 -12.50 1.02 4.77
CA ASP A 131 -12.29 2.47 4.83
C ASP A 131 -11.42 2.98 3.69
N ILE A 132 -10.57 2.14 3.09
CA ILE A 132 -9.83 2.48 1.86
C ILE A 132 -10.82 2.82 0.74
N GLY A 133 -11.87 1.99 0.58
CA GLY A 133 -12.92 2.25 -0.40
C GLY A 133 -13.66 3.56 -0.15
N ARG A 134 -13.98 3.86 1.11
CA ARG A 134 -14.62 5.13 1.51
C ARG A 134 -13.72 6.34 1.22
N CYS A 135 -12.42 6.22 1.51
CA CYS A 135 -11.44 7.26 1.19
C CYS A 135 -11.32 7.47 -0.33
N ALA A 136 -11.23 6.38 -1.11
CA ALA A 136 -11.18 6.45 -2.57
C ALA A 136 -12.44 7.12 -3.14
N TYR A 137 -13.63 6.78 -2.64
CA TYR A 137 -14.85 7.46 -3.02
C TYR A 137 -14.82 8.96 -2.70
N GLY A 138 -14.32 9.33 -1.53
CA GLY A 138 -14.11 10.73 -1.16
C GLY A 138 -13.18 11.47 -2.11
N LEU A 139 -12.09 10.82 -2.58
CA LEU A 139 -11.17 11.39 -3.56
C LEU A 139 -11.84 11.56 -4.94
N PHE A 140 -12.64 10.59 -5.40
CA PHE A 140 -13.43 10.77 -6.63
C PHE A 140 -14.36 11.97 -6.55
N ARG A 141 -14.97 12.21 -5.40
CA ARG A 141 -15.84 13.39 -5.18
C ARG A 141 -15.08 14.72 -5.21
N LYS A 142 -13.80 14.74 -4.81
CA LYS A 142 -12.94 15.93 -4.91
C LYS A 142 -12.52 16.21 -6.36
N GLY A 143 -12.56 15.22 -7.23
CA GLY A 143 -12.32 15.37 -8.65
C GLY A 143 -10.95 15.98 -8.97
N VAL A 144 -10.94 17.03 -9.77
CA VAL A 144 -9.73 17.67 -10.30
C VAL A 144 -8.77 18.21 -9.23
N GLU A 145 -9.25 18.51 -8.03
CA GLU A 145 -8.44 19.07 -6.94
C GLU A 145 -7.32 18.13 -6.47
N VAL A 146 -7.51 16.83 -6.65
CA VAL A 146 -6.59 15.78 -6.18
C VAL A 146 -5.83 15.08 -7.31
N ILE A 147 -6.16 15.34 -8.57
CA ILE A 147 -5.44 14.79 -9.72
C ILE A 147 -3.99 15.29 -9.69
N GLY A 148 -3.05 14.38 -9.91
CA GLY A 148 -1.61 14.62 -9.84
C GLY A 148 -1.05 14.66 -8.41
N ARG A 149 -1.89 14.50 -7.38
CA ARG A 149 -1.45 14.50 -5.98
C ARG A 149 -1.25 13.10 -5.45
N THR A 150 -0.30 12.97 -4.51
CA THR A 150 -0.14 11.80 -3.66
C THR A 150 -0.85 12.07 -2.33
N VAL A 151 -1.77 11.19 -1.96
CA VAL A 151 -2.59 11.28 -0.75
C VAL A 151 -2.37 10.05 0.10
N GLY A 152 -1.83 10.24 1.31
CA GLY A 152 -1.69 9.17 2.30
C GLY A 152 -2.95 9.02 3.14
N ILE A 153 -3.34 7.78 3.43
CA ILE A 153 -4.49 7.47 4.29
C ILE A 153 -4.09 6.51 5.41
N ALA A 154 -4.63 6.78 6.60
CA ALA A 154 -4.56 5.89 7.77
C ALA A 154 -5.78 6.15 8.66
N GLY A 155 -6.32 5.10 9.25
CA GLY A 155 -7.36 5.24 10.29
C GLY A 155 -6.74 5.62 11.62
N GLU A 156 -5.66 4.92 12.02
CA GLU A 156 -4.95 5.16 13.27
C GLU A 156 -3.44 4.91 13.12
N HIS A 157 -2.67 5.44 14.09
CA HIS A 157 -1.24 5.18 14.25
C HIS A 157 -1.02 4.54 15.61
N LEU A 158 -0.86 3.22 15.65
CA LEU A 158 -0.76 2.43 16.87
C LEU A 158 0.62 1.80 17.05
N ASN A 159 1.13 1.80 18.28
CA ASN A 159 2.27 0.97 18.64
C ASN A 159 1.79 -0.43 19.09
N ALA A 160 2.72 -1.37 19.26
CA ALA A 160 2.40 -2.76 19.63
C ALA A 160 1.59 -2.88 20.94
N LYS A 161 1.86 -2.03 21.94
CA LYS A 161 1.10 -2.03 23.21
C LYS A 161 -0.35 -1.60 22.98
N GLN A 162 -0.57 -0.59 22.15
CA GLN A 162 -1.91 -0.10 21.85
C GLN A 162 -2.72 -1.13 21.06
N MET A 163 -2.08 -1.83 20.11
CA MET A 163 -2.71 -2.93 19.39
C MET A 163 -3.04 -4.10 20.34
N ALA A 164 -2.11 -4.51 21.20
CA ALA A 164 -2.35 -5.56 22.19
C ALA A 164 -3.51 -5.20 23.15
N ALA A 165 -3.59 -3.95 23.58
CA ALA A 165 -4.69 -3.47 24.41
C ALA A 165 -6.05 -3.50 23.68
N ALA A 166 -6.08 -3.30 22.36
CA ALA A 166 -7.31 -3.43 21.57
C ALA A 166 -7.80 -4.89 21.52
N PHE A 167 -6.91 -5.87 21.45
CA PHE A 167 -7.27 -7.29 21.50
C PHE A 167 -7.73 -7.79 22.86
N SER A 168 -7.50 -7.02 23.93
CA SER A 168 -7.87 -7.40 25.30
C SER A 168 -9.26 -6.87 25.72
N ARG A 169 -9.94 -6.18 24.85
CA ARG A 169 -11.30 -5.66 25.06
C ARG A 169 -12.36 -6.62 24.54
#